data_fe00e25827ea3b59438218e02d09c675
#
_entry.id   fe00e25827ea3b59438218e02d09c675
#
_cell.length_a   1.000
_cell.length_b   1.000
_cell.length_c   1.000
_cell.angle_alpha   90.00
_cell.angle_beta   90.00
_cell.angle_gamma   90.00
#
_symmetry.space_group_name_H-M   'P 1'
#
loop_
_entity.id
_entity.type
_entity.pdbx_description
1 polymer ?
#
loop_
_entity_poly.entity_id
_entity_poly.type
_entity_poly.pdbx_seq_one_letter_code
_entity_poly.pdbx_strand_id
1 'polypeptide(L)'
;TEPVEKAAEGFISEEKGVKTVKEAIDGAKDILAERISDSADYRTYIRNTTRNLGTVQSAARDEKAESVYEMYYQYEEPIKKAAGHRILALNRGEDEKFLTVKIAAPEEQIIQYLERKVLTKDNPYTTPVLKEVIAASNSRLIAPSIEREIRNEMTERAEEGAIKVFGKNLEQLLMQPP
;
A
#
# COMPACT_ATOMS: atom_id res chain seq x y z
N THR A 1 29.96 -19.63 -2.54
CA THR A 1 29.68 -18.21 -2.72
C THR A 1 29.96 -17.72 -4.14
N GLU A 2 29.23 -18.26 -5.09
CA GLU A 2 29.34 -17.83 -6.49
C GLU A 2 28.45 -16.62 -6.75
N PRO A 3 28.83 -15.73 -7.68
CA PRO A 3 27.95 -14.67 -8.16
C PRO A 3 26.61 -15.24 -8.61
N VAL A 4 25.54 -14.48 -8.40
CA VAL A 4 24.18 -14.88 -8.78
C VAL A 4 24.09 -15.19 -10.28
N GLU A 5 24.82 -14.45 -11.10
CA GLU A 5 24.88 -14.65 -12.55
C GLU A 5 25.41 -16.05 -12.92
N LYS A 6 26.47 -16.52 -12.24
CA LYS A 6 27.01 -17.87 -12.48
C LYS A 6 26.05 -18.96 -12.00
N ALA A 7 25.43 -18.78 -10.85
CA ALA A 7 24.44 -19.71 -10.35
C ALA A 7 23.23 -19.81 -11.29
N ALA A 8 22.84 -18.71 -11.93
CA ALA A 8 21.71 -18.67 -12.84
C ALA A 8 21.99 -19.36 -14.20
N GLU A 9 23.25 -19.48 -14.63
CA GLU A 9 23.60 -20.14 -15.88
C GLU A 9 23.08 -21.58 -15.96
N GLY A 10 23.07 -22.30 -14.84
CA GLY A 10 22.54 -23.66 -14.77
C GLY A 10 21.03 -23.78 -14.95
N PHE A 11 20.30 -22.67 -14.90
CA PHE A 11 18.85 -22.65 -15.06
C PHE A 11 18.41 -22.20 -16.45
N ILE A 12 19.33 -21.87 -17.34
CA ILE A 12 19.01 -21.47 -18.70
C ILE A 12 18.50 -22.72 -19.45
N SER A 13 17.27 -22.63 -19.95
CA SER A 13 16.63 -23.68 -20.71
C SER A 13 15.78 -23.11 -21.82
N GLU A 14 16.03 -23.49 -23.03
CA GLU A 14 15.22 -23.09 -24.18
C GLU A 14 13.81 -23.67 -24.09
N GLU A 15 13.66 -24.86 -23.51
CA GLU A 15 12.35 -25.48 -23.27
C GLU A 15 11.44 -24.64 -22.36
N LYS A 16 12.04 -23.89 -21.44
CA LYS A 16 11.33 -22.98 -20.53
C LYS A 16 11.21 -21.56 -21.07
N GLY A 17 11.70 -21.31 -22.27
CA GLY A 17 11.68 -19.97 -22.86
C GLY A 17 12.70 -19.00 -22.27
N VAL A 18 13.63 -19.48 -21.45
CA VAL A 18 14.71 -18.67 -20.90
C VAL A 18 15.91 -18.76 -21.81
N LYS A 19 16.28 -17.63 -22.42
CA LYS A 19 17.33 -17.59 -23.46
C LYS A 19 18.65 -16.99 -22.99
N THR A 20 18.64 -16.25 -21.87
CA THR A 20 19.83 -15.57 -21.35
C THR A 20 19.94 -15.72 -19.84
N VAL A 21 21.16 -15.55 -19.31
CA VAL A 21 21.42 -15.49 -17.87
C VAL A 21 20.59 -14.39 -17.21
N LYS A 22 20.45 -13.25 -17.89
CA LYS A 22 19.68 -12.12 -17.40
C LYS A 22 18.20 -12.48 -17.22
N GLU A 23 17.60 -13.17 -18.19
CA GLU A 23 16.20 -13.60 -18.09
C GLU A 23 15.99 -14.59 -16.94
N ALA A 24 16.95 -15.51 -16.73
CA ALA A 24 16.90 -16.45 -15.61
C ALA A 24 16.97 -15.73 -14.26
N ILE A 25 17.83 -14.74 -14.12
CA ILE A 25 17.96 -13.94 -12.91
C ILE A 25 16.70 -13.12 -12.65
N ASP A 26 16.17 -12.46 -13.67
CA ASP A 26 14.94 -11.65 -13.57
C ASP A 26 13.74 -12.52 -13.17
N GLY A 27 13.64 -13.72 -13.77
CA GLY A 27 12.61 -14.69 -13.39
C GLY A 27 12.72 -15.16 -11.93
N ALA A 28 13.93 -15.41 -11.46
CA ALA A 28 14.17 -15.78 -10.07
C ALA A 28 13.83 -14.62 -9.11
N LYS A 29 14.17 -13.39 -9.47
CA LYS A 29 13.82 -12.19 -8.69
C LYS A 29 12.31 -12.04 -8.57
N ASP A 30 11.58 -12.25 -9.65
CA ASP A 30 10.11 -12.16 -9.67
C ASP A 30 9.48 -13.21 -8.76
N ILE A 31 9.97 -14.44 -8.79
CA ILE A 31 9.50 -15.53 -7.92
C ILE A 31 9.73 -15.18 -6.44
N LEU A 32 10.92 -14.68 -6.11
CA LEU A 32 11.25 -14.27 -4.75
C LEU A 32 10.37 -13.09 -4.29
N ALA A 33 10.13 -12.12 -5.15
CA ALA A 33 9.27 -11.00 -4.86
C ALA A 33 7.84 -11.46 -4.56
N GLU A 34 7.32 -12.41 -5.33
CA GLU A 34 5.99 -13.01 -5.08
C GLU A 34 5.94 -13.73 -3.75
N ARG A 35 6.95 -14.53 -3.43
CA ARG A 35 7.02 -15.25 -2.15
C ARG A 35 7.02 -14.30 -0.96
N ILE A 36 7.76 -13.21 -1.04
CA ILE A 36 7.78 -12.19 0.01
C ILE A 36 6.38 -11.57 0.14
N SER A 37 5.76 -11.24 -0.98
CA SER A 37 4.43 -10.62 -0.99
C SER A 37 3.33 -11.54 -0.48
N ASP A 38 3.49 -12.85 -0.60
CA ASP A 38 2.50 -13.84 -0.17
C ASP A 38 2.59 -14.19 1.32
N SER A 39 3.63 -13.74 2.01
CA SER A 39 3.78 -14.01 3.45
C SER A 39 2.70 -13.30 4.26
N ALA A 40 1.84 -14.08 4.91
CA ALA A 40 0.79 -13.54 5.77
C ALA A 40 1.35 -12.74 6.94
N ASP A 41 2.46 -13.20 7.53
CA ASP A 41 3.11 -12.51 8.65
C ASP A 41 3.66 -11.15 8.24
N TYR A 42 4.30 -11.07 7.09
CA TYR A 42 4.84 -9.81 6.57
C TYR A 42 3.70 -8.83 6.25
N ARG A 43 2.65 -9.31 5.62
CA ARG A 43 1.48 -8.48 5.31
C ARG A 43 0.79 -7.96 6.55
N THR A 44 0.65 -8.78 7.57
CA THR A 44 0.06 -8.40 8.86
C THR A 44 0.87 -7.28 9.51
N TYR A 45 2.18 -7.42 9.57
CA TYR A 45 3.05 -6.38 10.11
C TYR A 45 2.94 -5.07 9.33
N ILE A 46 3.02 -5.15 8.01
CA ILE A 46 2.97 -3.98 7.12
C ILE A 46 1.62 -3.28 7.23
N ARG A 47 0.54 -4.04 7.25
CA ARG A 47 -0.82 -3.53 7.42
C ARG A 47 -0.97 -2.77 8.75
N ASN A 48 -0.57 -3.39 9.85
CA ASN A 48 -0.67 -2.78 11.17
C ASN A 48 0.23 -1.55 11.29
N THR A 49 1.45 -1.60 10.77
CA THR A 49 2.37 -0.47 10.77
C THR A 49 1.81 0.70 9.94
N THR A 50 1.23 0.42 8.79
CA THR A 50 0.60 1.44 7.96
C THR A 50 -0.60 2.06 8.65
N ARG A 51 -1.46 1.27 9.30
CA ARG A 51 -2.59 1.81 10.08
C ARG A 51 -2.14 2.72 11.21
N ASN A 52 -1.06 2.35 11.88
CA ASN A 52 -0.60 3.05 13.09
C ASN A 52 0.23 4.30 12.78
N LEU A 53 1.03 4.28 11.74
CA LEU A 53 2.00 5.31 11.43
C LEU A 53 1.78 5.98 10.07
N GLY A 54 0.92 5.42 9.24
CA GLY A 54 0.65 5.96 7.91
C GLY A 54 -0.26 7.17 7.93
N THR A 55 -0.29 7.87 6.80
CA THR A 55 -1.15 9.03 6.59
C THR A 55 -1.97 8.86 5.32
N VAL A 56 -3.14 9.51 5.30
CA VAL A 56 -3.91 9.69 4.08
C VAL A 56 -3.56 11.06 3.49
N GLN A 57 -3.21 11.07 2.21
CA GLN A 57 -2.81 12.27 1.49
C GLN A 57 -3.76 12.50 0.32
N SER A 58 -4.09 13.75 0.07
CA SER A 58 -4.81 14.13 -1.14
C SER A 58 -4.16 15.32 -1.81
N ALA A 59 -4.26 15.33 -3.12
CA ALA A 59 -3.74 16.39 -3.97
C ALA A 59 -4.75 16.70 -5.08
N ALA A 60 -4.73 17.93 -5.57
CA ALA A 60 -5.54 18.32 -6.70
C ALA A 60 -5.05 17.64 -7.99
N ARG A 61 -5.97 17.20 -8.81
CA ARG A 61 -5.63 16.81 -10.20
C ARG A 61 -5.33 18.03 -11.06
N ASP A 62 -6.07 19.11 -10.81
CA ASP A 62 -5.85 20.41 -11.43
C ASP A 62 -6.03 21.47 -10.34
N GLU A 63 -4.93 22.09 -9.91
CA GLU A 63 -4.93 23.10 -8.86
C GLU A 63 -5.74 24.35 -9.19
N LYS A 64 -6.00 24.59 -10.46
CA LYS A 64 -6.77 25.71 -10.95
C LYS A 64 -8.27 25.45 -11.02
N ALA A 65 -8.69 24.21 -10.87
CA ALA A 65 -10.11 23.85 -10.89
C ALA A 65 -10.79 24.32 -9.61
N GLU A 66 -11.90 25.02 -9.76
CA GLU A 66 -12.75 25.42 -8.65
C GLU A 66 -13.69 24.26 -8.28
N SER A 67 -13.74 23.92 -7.00
CA SER A 67 -14.62 22.85 -6.52
C SER A 67 -14.85 22.98 -5.02
N VAL A 68 -15.79 22.21 -4.51
CA VAL A 68 -16.03 22.10 -3.05
C VAL A 68 -14.91 21.35 -2.33
N TYR A 69 -13.95 20.80 -3.06
CA TYR A 69 -12.84 19.97 -2.54
C TYR A 69 -11.53 20.76 -2.40
N GLU A 70 -11.53 22.06 -2.58
CA GLU A 70 -10.31 22.88 -2.55
C GLU A 70 -9.51 22.72 -1.25
N MET A 71 -10.18 22.51 -0.13
CA MET A 71 -9.53 22.27 1.16
C MET A 71 -8.69 20.99 1.18
N TYR A 72 -8.91 20.09 0.24
CA TYR A 72 -8.19 18.81 0.12
C TYR A 72 -7.16 18.82 -1.02
N TYR A 73 -6.91 19.92 -1.67
CA TYR A 73 -5.94 20.02 -2.76
C TYR A 73 -4.50 19.82 -2.30
N GLN A 74 -4.21 20.15 -1.04
CA GLN A 74 -2.97 19.83 -0.35
C GLN A 74 -3.32 19.41 1.07
N TYR A 75 -3.56 18.15 1.27
CA TYR A 75 -4.07 17.63 2.53
C TYR A 75 -3.35 16.37 2.95
N GLU A 76 -3.06 16.28 4.24
CA GLU A 76 -2.47 15.09 4.85
C GLU A 76 -2.95 14.96 6.29
N GLU A 77 -3.33 13.77 6.68
CA GLU A 77 -3.78 13.48 8.04
C GLU A 77 -3.39 12.05 8.42
N PRO A 78 -2.99 11.79 9.69
CA PRO A 78 -2.79 10.42 10.14
C PRO A 78 -4.05 9.57 9.94
N ILE A 79 -3.87 8.33 9.48
CA ILE A 79 -4.99 7.39 9.23
C ILE A 79 -5.84 7.22 10.48
N LYS A 80 -5.22 7.11 11.65
CA LYS A 80 -5.91 6.96 12.93
C LYS A 80 -6.82 8.13 13.30
N LYS A 81 -6.48 9.33 12.84
CA LYS A 81 -7.19 10.56 13.19
C LYS A 81 -8.17 11.02 12.12
N ALA A 82 -8.18 10.34 10.99
CA ALA A 82 -9.04 10.73 9.87
C ALA A 82 -10.51 10.54 10.21
N ALA A 83 -11.24 11.64 10.27
CA ALA A 83 -12.66 11.62 10.55
C ALA A 83 -13.45 11.02 9.37
N GLY A 84 -14.53 10.29 9.68
CA GLY A 84 -15.33 9.61 8.65
C GLY A 84 -15.86 10.55 7.57
N HIS A 85 -16.36 11.73 7.96
CA HIS A 85 -16.87 12.71 6.97
C HIS A 85 -15.81 13.19 6.00
N ARG A 86 -14.54 13.29 6.44
CA ARG A 86 -13.40 13.65 5.56
C ARG A 86 -13.06 12.52 4.60
N ILE A 87 -13.08 11.29 5.08
CA ILE A 87 -12.83 10.13 4.22
C ILE A 87 -13.86 10.03 3.11
N LEU A 88 -15.14 10.21 3.43
CA LEU A 88 -16.22 10.21 2.45
C LEU A 88 -16.08 11.38 1.46
N ALA A 89 -15.67 12.55 1.94
CA ALA A 89 -15.41 13.72 1.08
C ALA A 89 -14.23 13.46 0.13
N LEU A 90 -13.14 12.88 0.63
CA LEU A 90 -11.98 12.50 -0.19
C LEU A 90 -12.36 11.50 -1.28
N ASN A 91 -13.14 10.47 -0.93
CA ASN A 91 -13.61 9.47 -1.89
C ASN A 91 -14.48 10.11 -2.97
N ARG A 92 -15.36 11.01 -2.58
CA ARG A 92 -16.23 11.74 -3.52
C ARG A 92 -15.42 12.62 -4.45
N GLY A 93 -14.44 13.36 -3.91
CA GLY A 93 -13.54 14.21 -4.71
C GLY A 93 -12.71 13.41 -5.70
N GLU A 94 -12.30 12.19 -5.32
CA GLU A 94 -11.59 11.29 -6.21
C GLU A 94 -12.51 10.76 -7.32
N ASP A 95 -13.73 10.35 -7.00
CA ASP A 95 -14.71 9.86 -7.96
C ASP A 95 -15.12 10.94 -8.98
N GLU A 96 -15.24 12.18 -8.51
CA GLU A 96 -15.54 13.33 -9.36
C GLU A 96 -14.31 13.87 -10.11
N LYS A 97 -13.14 13.24 -9.92
CA LYS A 97 -11.88 13.54 -10.60
C LYS A 97 -11.27 14.90 -10.26
N PHE A 98 -11.57 15.45 -9.10
CA PHE A 98 -10.91 16.64 -8.57
C PHE A 98 -9.68 16.32 -7.73
N LEU A 99 -9.65 15.15 -7.09
CA LEU A 99 -8.61 14.74 -6.17
C LEU A 99 -7.91 13.45 -6.61
N THR A 100 -6.65 13.34 -6.20
CA THR A 100 -5.90 12.08 -6.16
C THR A 100 -5.63 11.77 -4.69
N VAL A 101 -6.07 10.61 -4.22
CA VAL A 101 -5.95 10.21 -2.82
C VAL A 101 -5.01 9.02 -2.70
N LYS A 102 -4.09 9.10 -1.75
CA LYS A 102 -3.06 8.07 -1.50
C LYS A 102 -2.93 7.79 -0.02
N ILE A 103 -2.50 6.57 0.29
CA ILE A 103 -2.03 6.20 1.62
C ILE A 103 -0.52 6.26 1.61
N ALA A 104 0.06 7.09 2.46
CA ALA A 104 1.51 7.14 2.66
C ALA A 104 1.88 6.22 3.81
N ALA A 105 2.53 5.11 3.50
CA ALA A 105 3.02 4.16 4.49
C ALA A 105 4.42 4.58 5.00
N PRO A 106 4.83 4.14 6.21
CA PRO A 106 6.19 4.36 6.71
C PRO A 106 7.15 3.38 6.01
N GLU A 107 7.47 3.69 4.77
CA GLU A 107 8.18 2.82 3.84
C GLU A 107 9.54 2.37 4.36
N GLU A 108 10.30 3.27 4.97
CA GLU A 108 11.60 2.98 5.55
C GLU A 108 11.53 1.89 6.63
N GLN A 109 10.58 2.00 7.55
CA GLN A 109 10.38 1.00 8.61
C GLN A 109 9.93 -0.34 8.04
N ILE A 110 9.09 -0.32 7.03
CA ILE A 110 8.61 -1.53 6.34
C ILE A 110 9.77 -2.26 5.66
N ILE A 111 10.59 -1.54 4.93
CA ILE A 111 11.78 -2.10 4.26
C ILE A 111 12.76 -2.67 5.28
N GLN A 112 13.04 -1.96 6.36
CA GLN A 112 13.91 -2.45 7.44
C GLN A 112 13.38 -3.75 8.05
N TYR A 113 12.08 -3.85 8.28
CA TYR A 113 11.45 -5.07 8.77
C TYR A 113 11.64 -6.24 7.81
N LEU A 114 11.35 -6.02 6.53
CA LEU A 114 11.50 -7.06 5.51
C LEU A 114 12.94 -7.50 5.37
N GLU A 115 13.89 -6.58 5.41
CA GLU A 115 15.31 -6.90 5.37
C GLU A 115 15.73 -7.76 6.56
N ARG A 116 15.29 -7.44 7.76
CA ARG A 116 15.58 -8.25 8.96
C ARG A 116 15.03 -9.67 8.87
N LYS A 117 13.88 -9.84 8.22
CA LYS A 117 13.22 -11.14 8.09
C LYS A 117 13.79 -11.99 6.94
N VAL A 118 14.13 -11.35 5.84
CA VAL A 118 14.57 -12.02 4.62
C VAL A 118 16.09 -12.20 4.58
N LEU A 119 16.84 -11.18 5.02
CA LEU A 119 18.30 -11.20 5.03
C LEU A 119 18.83 -11.86 6.31
N THR A 120 18.85 -13.19 6.33
CA THR A 120 19.33 -13.94 7.50
C THR A 120 20.84 -14.14 7.51
N LYS A 121 21.49 -14.03 6.37
CA LYS A 121 22.96 -14.15 6.23
C LYS A 121 23.46 -13.07 5.30
N ASP A 122 24.54 -12.41 5.71
CA ASP A 122 25.22 -11.45 4.85
C ASP A 122 26.07 -12.17 3.81
N ASN A 123 25.87 -11.80 2.55
CA ASN A 123 26.61 -12.36 1.41
C ASN A 123 26.83 -11.25 0.39
N PRO A 124 28.10 -10.93 0.02
CA PRO A 124 28.38 -9.83 -0.90
C PRO A 124 27.77 -9.99 -2.29
N TYR A 125 27.38 -11.21 -2.67
CA TYR A 125 26.76 -11.47 -3.98
C TYR A 125 25.24 -11.46 -3.93
N THR A 126 24.64 -11.98 -2.86
CA THR A 126 23.18 -12.13 -2.77
C THR A 126 22.48 -11.01 -2.03
N THR A 127 23.12 -10.42 -1.03
CA THR A 127 22.50 -9.34 -0.23
C THR A 127 22.04 -8.15 -1.07
N PRO A 128 22.83 -7.60 -2.02
CA PRO A 128 22.35 -6.51 -2.87
C PRO A 128 21.15 -6.90 -3.73
N VAL A 129 21.15 -8.12 -4.25
CA VAL A 129 20.05 -8.66 -5.07
C VAL A 129 18.77 -8.80 -4.24
N LEU A 130 18.89 -9.35 -3.03
CA LEU A 130 17.75 -9.52 -2.12
C LEU A 130 17.17 -8.18 -1.66
N LYS A 131 18.00 -7.19 -1.43
CA LYS A 131 17.52 -5.82 -1.12
C LYS A 131 16.71 -5.24 -2.27
N GLU A 132 17.17 -5.43 -3.49
CA GLU A 132 16.45 -5.02 -4.69
C GLU A 132 15.10 -5.74 -4.82
N VAL A 133 15.09 -7.05 -4.58
CA VAL A 133 13.88 -7.88 -4.61
C VAL A 133 12.89 -7.43 -3.52
N ILE A 134 13.36 -7.16 -2.32
CA ILE A 134 12.53 -6.68 -1.21
C ILE A 134 11.87 -5.36 -1.57
N ALA A 135 12.64 -4.41 -2.08
CA ALA A 135 12.12 -3.10 -2.48
C ALA A 135 11.08 -3.23 -3.60
N ALA A 136 11.34 -4.07 -4.60
CA ALA A 136 10.42 -4.32 -5.71
C ALA A 136 9.15 -5.03 -5.22
N SER A 137 9.27 -6.03 -4.34
CA SER A 137 8.12 -6.72 -3.76
C SER A 137 7.21 -5.76 -3.00
N ASN A 138 7.79 -4.90 -2.17
CA ASN A 138 7.02 -3.92 -1.43
C ASN A 138 6.35 -2.91 -2.36
N SER A 139 7.09 -2.29 -3.27
CA SER A 139 6.56 -1.20 -4.10
C SER A 139 5.54 -1.66 -5.14
N ARG A 140 5.69 -2.86 -5.69
CA ARG A 140 4.86 -3.36 -6.79
C ARG A 140 3.72 -4.26 -6.35
N LEU A 141 3.90 -5.04 -5.29
CA LEU A 141 2.97 -6.09 -4.88
C LEU A 141 2.31 -5.79 -3.54
N ILE A 142 3.08 -5.53 -2.49
CA ILE A 142 2.56 -5.37 -1.13
C ILE A 142 1.89 -4.00 -0.94
N ALA A 143 2.62 -2.93 -1.22
CA ALA A 143 2.13 -1.57 -0.95
C ALA A 143 0.81 -1.25 -1.66
N PRO A 144 0.63 -1.52 -2.97
CA PRO A 144 -0.65 -1.28 -3.62
C PRO A 144 -1.81 -2.08 -3.03
N SER A 145 -1.54 -3.32 -2.64
CA SER A 145 -2.54 -4.20 -2.03
C SER A 145 -2.96 -3.70 -0.64
N ILE A 146 -1.98 -3.36 0.20
CA ILE A 146 -2.23 -2.85 1.56
C ILE A 146 -2.92 -1.48 1.50
N GLU A 147 -2.51 -0.60 0.61
CA GLU A 147 -3.16 0.68 0.41
C GLU A 147 -4.65 0.51 0.10
N ARG A 148 -4.97 -0.40 -0.80
CA ARG A 148 -6.36 -0.70 -1.17
C ARG A 148 -7.16 -1.24 0.02
N GLU A 149 -6.58 -2.17 0.77
CA GLU A 149 -7.22 -2.72 1.98
C GLU A 149 -7.51 -1.63 3.00
N ILE A 150 -6.55 -0.78 3.28
CA ILE A 150 -6.69 0.31 4.27
C ILE A 150 -7.70 1.34 3.83
N ARG A 151 -7.71 1.71 2.55
CA ARG A 151 -8.72 2.61 2.01
C ARG A 151 -10.12 2.05 2.13
N ASN A 152 -10.28 0.75 1.85
CA ASN A 152 -11.57 0.08 2.01
C ASN A 152 -12.01 0.05 3.47
N GLU A 153 -11.11 -0.25 4.41
CA GLU A 153 -11.40 -0.23 5.84
C GLU A 153 -11.82 1.16 6.33
N MET A 154 -11.11 2.20 5.89
CA MET A 154 -11.45 3.57 6.24
C MET A 154 -12.82 3.95 5.72
N THR A 155 -13.13 3.57 4.50
CA THR A 155 -14.43 3.83 3.87
C THR A 155 -15.56 3.11 4.60
N GLU A 156 -15.40 1.83 4.90
CA GLU A 156 -16.41 1.05 5.66
C GLU A 156 -16.67 1.67 7.02
N ARG A 157 -15.61 2.02 7.74
CA ARG A 157 -15.73 2.66 9.05
C ARG A 157 -16.42 4.02 8.98
N ALA A 158 -16.11 4.79 7.93
CA ALA A 158 -16.73 6.09 7.69
C ALA A 158 -18.22 5.96 7.37
N GLU A 159 -18.59 4.97 6.55
CA GLU A 159 -19.98 4.69 6.20
C GLU A 159 -20.78 4.20 7.40
N GLU A 160 -20.22 3.30 8.20
CA GLU A 160 -20.87 2.83 9.43
C GLU A 160 -21.10 3.98 10.42
N GLY A 161 -20.11 4.87 10.57
CA GLY A 161 -20.25 6.05 11.40
C GLY A 161 -21.34 6.99 10.91
N ALA A 162 -21.43 7.21 9.60
CA ALA A 162 -22.46 8.03 8.98
C ALA A 162 -23.85 7.45 9.18
N ILE A 163 -24.01 6.13 9.05
CA ILE A 163 -25.27 5.43 9.29
C ILE A 163 -25.71 5.58 10.74
N LYS A 164 -24.80 5.44 11.70
CA LYS A 164 -25.10 5.63 13.13
C LYS A 164 -25.57 7.05 13.44
N VAL A 165 -24.88 8.05 12.90
CA VAL A 165 -25.26 9.45 13.09
C VAL A 165 -26.63 9.72 12.47
N PHE A 166 -26.87 9.23 11.27
CA PHE A 166 -28.16 9.35 10.61
C PHE A 166 -29.28 8.70 11.42
N GLY A 167 -29.08 7.47 11.89
CA GLY A 167 -30.05 6.76 12.72
C GLY A 167 -30.37 7.49 14.02
N LYS A 168 -29.35 8.03 14.69
CA LYS A 168 -29.53 8.82 15.92
C LYS A 168 -30.30 10.10 15.65
N ASN A 169 -29.97 10.80 14.59
CA ASN A 169 -30.68 12.04 14.22
C ASN A 169 -32.15 11.78 13.86
N LEU A 170 -32.40 10.67 13.13
CA LEU A 170 -33.76 10.26 12.79
C LEU A 170 -34.56 9.93 14.06
N GLU A 171 -33.98 9.18 15.00
CA GLU A 171 -34.61 8.85 16.26
C GLU A 171 -34.99 10.12 17.04
N GLN A 172 -34.07 11.07 17.16
CA GLN A 172 -34.34 12.35 17.82
C GLN A 172 -35.45 13.11 17.14
N LEU A 173 -35.50 13.11 15.81
CA LEU A 173 -36.54 13.79 15.05
C LEU A 173 -37.91 13.16 15.28
N LEU A 174 -37.99 11.83 15.29
CA LEU A 174 -39.21 11.09 15.52
C LEU A 174 -39.74 11.22 16.95
N MET A 175 -38.86 11.46 17.93
CA MET A 175 -39.22 11.58 19.33
C MET A 175 -39.51 13.03 19.76
N GLN A 176 -39.42 14.00 18.87
CA GLN A 176 -39.79 15.37 19.16
C GLN A 176 -41.31 15.48 19.31
N PRO A 177 -41.81 16.18 20.36
CA PRO A 177 -43.25 16.41 20.48
C PRO A 177 -43.78 17.28 19.34
N PRO A 178 -45.06 17.14 18.92
CA PRO A 178 -45.63 17.91 17.84
C PRO A 178 -45.71 19.38 18.13
#